data_843c72a7096c58531d88b036791ebee5
#
_entry.id   843c72a7096c58531d88b036791ebee5
#
_cell.length_a   1.000
_cell.length_b   1.000
_cell.length_c   1.000
_cell.angle_alpha   90.00
_cell.angle_beta   90.00
_cell.angle_gamma   90.00
#
_symmetry.space_group_name_H-M   'P 1'
#
loop_
_entity.id
_entity.type
_entity.pdbx_description
1 polymer ?
#
loop_
_entity_poly.entity_id
_entity_poly.type
_entity_poly.pdbx_seq_one_letter_code
_entity_poly.pdbx_strand_id
1 'polypeptide(L)'
;MPVILTEQDVRTLLDMPAAIRVVEESLQRQAAGDGWIHPRRRLALPERVFLNYMFAADQKAGWMGAKLYSVAHGAARFIVLLYRADSGELAALIEADYLGQVRTGAASAVATKYMARPDARALGIIGTGTQARTQLAAVCEGREFATIRAFGRDRNRLENYCREMTERLRRPVTPAASAEETVRGADILITATTAMNPVVSGAWLAPGTHINAIGANFAQKRELETDAVDRAAIIAVDSIQQANIESGDLIQAFGDDNARWQQVRELCEIVAGKRPGRKSPEQITLFKSNGIASWDLAAAAYVFECAEKKGLGSKLEFGGRNR
;
A
#
# COMPACT_ATOMS: atom_id res chain seq x y z
N MET A 1 -4.30 -28.94 -11.65
CA MET A 1 -4.98 -28.00 -12.56
C MET A 1 -5.11 -26.68 -11.84
N PRO A 2 -4.70 -25.56 -12.44
CA PRO A 2 -4.83 -24.26 -11.83
C PRO A 2 -6.30 -23.84 -11.67
N VAL A 3 -6.57 -22.93 -10.73
CA VAL A 3 -7.92 -22.42 -10.47
C VAL A 3 -8.01 -20.94 -10.85
N ILE A 4 -9.18 -20.51 -11.26
CA ILE A 4 -9.53 -19.10 -11.40
C ILE A 4 -10.29 -18.69 -10.15
N LEU A 5 -9.83 -17.60 -9.51
CA LEU A 5 -10.48 -16.95 -8.38
C LEU A 5 -10.95 -15.55 -8.80
N THR A 6 -12.25 -15.34 -8.68
CA THR A 6 -12.91 -14.08 -9.06
C THR A 6 -12.80 -13.03 -7.98
N GLU A 7 -13.11 -11.78 -8.31
CA GLU A 7 -13.21 -10.68 -7.33
C GLU A 7 -14.16 -11.03 -6.17
N GLN A 8 -15.24 -11.76 -6.45
CA GLN A 8 -16.19 -12.19 -5.42
C GLN A 8 -15.56 -13.21 -4.47
N ASP A 9 -14.78 -14.17 -5.00
CA ASP A 9 -14.05 -15.14 -4.18
C ASP A 9 -13.03 -14.42 -3.29
N VAL A 10 -12.27 -13.48 -3.87
CA VAL A 10 -11.28 -12.69 -3.13
C VAL A 10 -11.94 -11.89 -2.00
N ARG A 11 -13.08 -11.22 -2.26
CA ARG A 11 -13.83 -10.47 -1.23
C ARG A 11 -14.34 -11.36 -0.10
N THR A 12 -14.68 -12.60 -0.41
CA THR A 12 -15.17 -13.56 0.57
C THR A 12 -14.04 -14.14 1.44
N LEU A 13 -12.82 -14.20 0.89
CA LEU A 13 -11.69 -14.89 1.51
C LEU A 13 -10.67 -13.97 2.19
N LEU A 14 -10.57 -12.71 1.75
CA LEU A 14 -9.55 -11.76 2.23
C LEU A 14 -10.20 -10.62 3.01
N ASP A 15 -10.08 -10.65 4.32
CA ASP A 15 -10.39 -9.54 5.20
C ASP A 15 -9.14 -8.70 5.54
N MET A 16 -9.33 -7.55 6.17
CA MET A 16 -8.23 -6.64 6.51
C MET A 16 -7.28 -7.22 7.56
N PRO A 17 -7.73 -7.86 8.65
CA PRO A 17 -6.84 -8.51 9.62
C PRO A 17 -5.93 -9.57 9.00
N ALA A 18 -6.46 -10.42 8.13
CA ALA A 18 -5.66 -11.41 7.41
C ALA A 18 -4.63 -10.74 6.48
N ALA A 19 -5.04 -9.71 5.74
CA ALA A 19 -4.14 -8.98 4.86
C ALA A 19 -2.99 -8.32 5.63
N ILE A 20 -3.26 -7.68 6.77
CA ILE A 20 -2.22 -7.09 7.62
C ILE A 20 -1.23 -8.16 8.08
N ARG A 21 -1.72 -9.30 8.54
CA ARG A 21 -0.87 -10.41 8.99
C ARG A 21 0.02 -10.94 7.87
N VAL A 22 -0.53 -11.26 6.70
CA VAL A 22 0.27 -11.86 5.62
C VAL A 22 1.25 -10.88 5.00
N VAL A 23 0.93 -9.57 4.96
CA VAL A 23 1.86 -8.53 4.53
C VAL A 23 2.99 -8.37 5.54
N GLU A 24 2.72 -8.36 6.84
CA GLU A 24 3.74 -8.29 7.88
C GLU A 24 4.68 -9.50 7.83
N GLU A 25 4.15 -10.70 7.70
CA GLU A 25 4.93 -11.94 7.53
C GLU A 25 5.79 -11.91 6.25
N SER A 26 5.26 -11.40 5.13
CA SER A 26 6.00 -11.23 3.89
C SER A 26 7.18 -10.26 4.06
N LEU A 27 6.99 -9.14 4.76
CA LEU A 27 8.05 -8.20 5.08
C LEU A 27 9.15 -8.83 5.94
N GLN A 28 8.78 -9.65 6.93
CA GLN A 28 9.76 -10.39 7.75
C GLN A 28 10.59 -11.36 6.91
N ARG A 29 9.96 -12.12 6.01
CA ARG A 29 10.65 -13.04 5.09
C ARG A 29 11.53 -12.29 4.09
N GLN A 30 11.05 -11.17 3.55
CA GLN A 30 11.87 -10.31 2.68
C GLN A 30 13.12 -9.82 3.41
N ALA A 31 13.00 -9.37 4.64
CA ALA A 31 14.15 -8.95 5.45
C ALA A 31 15.11 -10.11 5.78
N ALA A 32 14.62 -11.35 5.87
CA ALA A 32 15.45 -12.53 6.08
C ALA A 32 16.23 -12.95 4.81
N GLY A 33 15.88 -12.40 3.64
CA GLY A 33 16.48 -12.77 2.36
C GLY A 33 15.75 -13.88 1.62
N ASP A 34 14.58 -14.28 2.11
CA ASP A 34 13.75 -15.32 1.51
C ASP A 34 12.82 -14.80 0.39
N GLY A 35 12.80 -13.48 0.16
CA GLY A 35 11.95 -12.82 -0.81
C GLY A 35 12.71 -12.07 -1.89
N TRP A 36 12.25 -12.21 -3.12
CA TRP A 36 12.78 -11.47 -4.29
C TRP A 36 11.65 -10.67 -4.92
N ILE A 37 11.95 -9.44 -5.31
CA ILE A 37 11.03 -8.56 -6.01
C ILE A 37 11.70 -7.94 -7.23
N HIS A 38 10.92 -7.82 -8.32
CA HIS A 38 11.28 -6.95 -9.43
C HIS A 38 10.39 -5.71 -9.41
N PRO A 39 10.97 -4.50 -9.48
CA PRO A 39 10.20 -3.27 -9.54
C PRO A 39 9.21 -3.28 -10.70
N ARG A 40 8.14 -2.49 -10.52
CA ARG A 40 7.16 -2.29 -11.58
C ARG A 40 7.82 -1.82 -12.88
N ARG A 41 7.43 -2.49 -13.96
CA ARG A 41 7.76 -2.08 -15.32
C ARG A 41 6.48 -1.77 -16.06
N ARG A 42 6.59 -0.87 -17.01
CA ARG A 42 5.45 -0.36 -17.76
C ARG A 42 5.74 -0.39 -19.25
N LEU A 43 4.88 -1.05 -20.00
CA LEU A 43 4.78 -0.89 -21.45
C LEU A 43 3.71 0.18 -21.70
N ALA A 44 4.11 1.29 -22.29
CA ALA A 44 3.23 2.40 -22.60
C ALA A 44 2.92 2.43 -24.10
N LEU A 45 1.64 2.51 -24.43
CA LEU A 45 1.15 2.78 -25.78
C LEU A 45 0.65 4.24 -25.85
N PRO A 46 0.46 4.81 -27.06
CA PRO A 46 -0.26 6.07 -27.24
C PRO A 46 -1.61 6.09 -26.50
N GLU A 47 -2.20 7.27 -26.34
CA GLU A 47 -3.52 7.45 -25.72
C GLU A 47 -3.63 7.01 -24.24
N ARG A 48 -2.48 6.97 -23.53
CA ARG A 48 -2.41 6.57 -22.11
C ARG A 48 -2.91 5.15 -21.84
N VAL A 49 -2.66 4.25 -22.75
CA VAL A 49 -2.85 2.81 -22.53
C VAL A 49 -1.56 2.21 -21.99
N PHE A 50 -1.66 1.48 -20.89
CA PHE A 50 -0.49 0.89 -20.23
C PHE A 50 -0.73 -0.59 -19.91
N LEU A 51 0.31 -1.39 -20.06
CA LEU A 51 0.41 -2.70 -19.44
C LEU A 51 1.54 -2.64 -18.41
N ASN A 52 1.22 -2.90 -17.16
CA ASN A 52 2.17 -2.92 -16.07
C ASN A 52 2.38 -4.36 -15.59
N TYR A 53 3.62 -4.68 -15.22
CA TYR A 53 3.97 -5.97 -14.67
C TYR A 53 4.95 -5.84 -13.52
N MET A 54 4.80 -6.75 -12.55
CA MET A 54 5.61 -6.84 -11.34
C MET A 54 5.79 -8.31 -11.02
N PHE A 55 6.96 -8.70 -10.53
CA PHE A 55 7.24 -10.09 -10.15
C PHE A 55 7.71 -10.16 -8.71
N ALA A 56 7.37 -11.26 -8.04
CA ALA A 56 7.90 -11.59 -6.74
C ALA A 56 8.05 -13.10 -6.58
N ALA A 57 8.98 -13.50 -5.72
CA ALA A 57 9.09 -14.86 -5.22
C ALA A 57 9.30 -14.81 -3.70
N ASP A 58 8.75 -15.79 -2.99
CA ASP A 58 8.92 -16.02 -1.56
C ASP A 58 9.23 -17.50 -1.38
N GLN A 59 10.52 -17.82 -1.28
CA GLN A 59 11.01 -19.19 -1.24
C GLN A 59 10.49 -19.95 -0.01
N LYS A 60 10.50 -19.28 1.13
CA LYS A 60 10.05 -19.88 2.40
C LYS A 60 8.56 -20.12 2.43
N ALA A 61 7.77 -19.25 1.81
CA ALA A 61 6.35 -19.45 1.64
C ALA A 61 6.00 -20.44 0.52
N GLY A 62 6.97 -20.80 -0.35
CA GLY A 62 6.78 -21.73 -1.45
C GLY A 62 6.05 -21.16 -2.66
N TRP A 63 6.06 -19.83 -2.84
CA TRP A 63 5.31 -19.17 -3.89
C TRP A 63 6.18 -18.22 -4.72
N MET A 64 5.87 -18.14 -6.00
CA MET A 64 6.33 -17.09 -6.91
C MET A 64 5.16 -16.62 -7.79
N GLY A 65 5.26 -15.42 -8.35
CA GLY A 65 4.14 -14.92 -9.14
C GLY A 65 4.38 -13.60 -9.84
N ALA A 66 3.38 -13.26 -10.63
CA ALA A 66 3.33 -12.03 -11.39
C ALA A 66 2.03 -11.28 -11.10
N LYS A 67 2.11 -9.99 -10.81
CA LYS A 67 0.97 -9.09 -10.91
C LYS A 67 1.02 -8.39 -12.25
N LEU A 68 -0.04 -8.55 -13.02
CA LEU A 68 -0.24 -7.87 -14.29
C LEU A 68 -1.47 -6.97 -14.19
N TYR A 69 -1.39 -5.78 -14.77
CA TYR A 69 -2.57 -4.94 -14.88
C TYR A 69 -2.47 -3.98 -16.07
N SER A 70 -3.59 -3.84 -16.74
CA SER A 70 -3.76 -2.85 -17.80
C SER A 70 -4.46 -1.61 -17.25
N VAL A 71 -4.13 -0.46 -17.83
CA VAL A 71 -4.87 0.79 -17.65
C VAL A 71 -5.22 1.31 -19.04
N ALA A 72 -6.48 1.47 -19.31
CA ALA A 72 -6.98 2.01 -20.57
C ALA A 72 -8.25 2.83 -20.32
N HIS A 73 -8.35 3.99 -20.93
CA HIS A 73 -9.56 4.85 -20.87
C HIS A 73 -10.08 5.10 -19.45
N GLY A 74 -9.18 5.23 -18.48
CA GLY A 74 -9.51 5.48 -17.07
C GLY A 74 -9.93 4.25 -16.27
N ALA A 75 -9.99 3.07 -16.87
CA ALA A 75 -10.24 1.79 -16.21
C ALA A 75 -8.94 1.01 -16.01
N ALA A 76 -8.81 0.33 -14.88
CA ALA A 76 -7.71 -0.58 -14.59
C ALA A 76 -8.26 -1.99 -14.35
N ARG A 77 -7.52 -3.01 -14.78
CA ARG A 77 -7.84 -4.43 -14.56
C ARG A 77 -6.61 -5.15 -14.08
N PHE A 78 -6.74 -5.80 -12.94
CA PHE A 78 -5.64 -6.42 -12.23
C PHE A 78 -5.82 -7.93 -12.14
N ILE A 79 -4.73 -8.66 -12.40
CA ILE A 79 -4.65 -10.10 -12.16
C ILE A 79 -3.35 -10.45 -11.45
N VAL A 80 -3.36 -11.52 -10.66
CA VAL A 80 -2.18 -12.17 -10.13
C VAL A 80 -2.12 -13.59 -10.68
N LEU A 81 -0.97 -13.96 -11.24
CA LEU A 81 -0.61 -15.32 -11.56
C LEU A 81 0.22 -15.89 -10.41
N LEU A 82 -0.27 -16.94 -9.78
CA LEU A 82 0.36 -17.59 -8.64
C LEU A 82 0.96 -18.93 -9.07
N TYR A 83 2.25 -19.13 -8.84
CA TYR A 83 2.99 -20.35 -9.17
C TYR A 83 3.58 -20.97 -7.91
N ARG A 84 3.65 -22.27 -7.87
CA ARG A 84 4.42 -23.00 -6.86
C ARG A 84 5.92 -22.80 -7.12
N ALA A 85 6.68 -22.48 -6.08
CA ALA A 85 8.11 -22.21 -6.23
C ALA A 85 8.96 -23.48 -6.41
N ASP A 86 8.47 -24.62 -5.94
CA ASP A 86 9.15 -25.92 -6.03
C ASP A 86 9.02 -26.60 -7.39
N SER A 87 7.85 -26.48 -8.02
CA SER A 87 7.55 -27.19 -9.29
C SER A 87 7.45 -26.27 -10.50
N GLY A 88 7.28 -24.96 -10.29
CA GLY A 88 7.00 -24.02 -11.37
C GLY A 88 5.57 -24.12 -11.93
N GLU A 89 4.70 -24.93 -11.33
CA GLU A 89 3.32 -25.11 -11.78
C GLU A 89 2.48 -23.87 -11.47
N LEU A 90 1.67 -23.45 -12.42
CA LEU A 90 0.64 -22.44 -12.20
C LEU A 90 -0.43 -23.02 -11.25
N ALA A 91 -0.61 -22.38 -10.09
CA ALA A 91 -1.60 -22.77 -9.10
C ALA A 91 -2.92 -22.01 -9.29
N ALA A 92 -2.85 -20.72 -9.55
CA ALA A 92 -4.06 -19.91 -9.73
C ALA A 92 -3.86 -18.69 -10.65
N LEU A 93 -4.98 -18.26 -11.26
CA LEU A 93 -5.19 -16.95 -11.84
C LEU A 93 -6.23 -16.24 -10.96
N ILE A 94 -5.87 -15.10 -10.38
CA ILE A 94 -6.68 -14.41 -9.36
C ILE A 94 -7.00 -13.00 -9.85
N GLU A 95 -8.27 -12.63 -9.90
CA GLU A 95 -8.67 -11.23 -10.06
C GLU A 95 -8.21 -10.44 -8.84
N ALA A 96 -7.60 -9.27 -9.05
CA ALA A 96 -6.79 -8.64 -8.00
C ALA A 96 -7.02 -7.14 -7.82
N ASP A 97 -8.21 -6.63 -8.14
CA ASP A 97 -8.55 -5.23 -7.86
C ASP A 97 -8.75 -5.03 -6.35
N TYR A 98 -9.66 -5.78 -5.74
CA TYR A 98 -9.89 -5.74 -4.30
C TYR A 98 -8.66 -6.20 -3.50
N LEU A 99 -8.01 -7.28 -3.93
CA LEU A 99 -6.77 -7.76 -3.33
C LEU A 99 -5.71 -6.63 -3.28
N GLY A 100 -5.50 -5.94 -4.41
CA GLY A 100 -4.54 -4.84 -4.50
C GLY A 100 -4.90 -3.64 -3.61
N GLN A 101 -6.20 -3.37 -3.42
CA GLN A 101 -6.67 -2.32 -2.51
C GLN A 101 -6.38 -2.69 -1.06
N VAL A 102 -6.77 -3.89 -0.63
CA VAL A 102 -6.68 -4.34 0.77
C VAL A 102 -5.22 -4.51 1.21
N ARG A 103 -4.36 -5.16 0.38
CA ARG A 103 -2.93 -5.34 0.72
C ARG A 103 -2.17 -4.00 0.79
N THR A 104 -2.63 -2.97 0.04
CA THR A 104 -2.02 -1.64 0.12
C THR A 104 -2.39 -0.93 1.42
N GLY A 105 -3.63 -1.04 1.87
CA GLY A 105 -4.04 -0.59 3.19
C GLY A 105 -3.28 -1.33 4.30
N ALA A 106 -3.18 -2.64 4.18
CA ALA A 106 -2.46 -3.49 5.13
C ALA A 106 -1.00 -3.05 5.33
N ALA A 107 -0.28 -2.70 4.25
CA ALA A 107 1.08 -2.19 4.35
C ALA A 107 1.18 -0.90 5.16
N SER A 108 0.22 0.02 5.01
CA SER A 108 0.16 1.24 5.82
C SER A 108 -0.18 0.96 7.28
N ALA A 109 -1.03 -0.02 7.56
CA ALA A 109 -1.29 -0.46 8.94
C ALA A 109 -0.03 -1.03 9.59
N VAL A 110 0.73 -1.87 8.87
CA VAL A 110 2.03 -2.38 9.33
C VAL A 110 3.02 -1.23 9.55
N ALA A 111 3.19 -0.31 8.59
CA ALA A 111 4.07 0.84 8.76
C ALA A 111 3.66 1.69 9.99
N THR A 112 2.37 1.94 10.16
CA THR A 112 1.82 2.66 11.32
C THR A 112 2.12 1.93 12.64
N LYS A 113 2.02 0.60 12.67
CA LYS A 113 2.34 -0.23 13.86
C LYS A 113 3.79 -0.01 14.33
N TYR A 114 4.74 0.07 13.39
CA TYR A 114 6.17 0.15 13.70
C TYR A 114 6.74 1.57 13.74
N MET A 115 6.04 2.55 13.15
CA MET A 115 6.58 3.90 12.98
C MET A 115 5.77 5.01 13.65
N ALA A 116 4.48 4.81 13.92
CA ALA A 116 3.68 5.79 14.66
C ALA A 116 3.94 5.70 16.17
N ARG A 117 3.58 6.77 16.88
CA ARG A 117 3.57 6.76 18.35
C ARG A 117 2.49 5.79 18.85
N PRO A 118 2.74 5.07 19.96
CA PRO A 118 1.73 4.16 20.54
C PRO A 118 0.47 4.91 21.03
N ASP A 119 0.62 6.12 21.50
CA ASP A 119 -0.43 7.00 22.04
C ASP A 119 -1.12 7.87 21.00
N ALA A 120 -0.86 7.65 19.69
CA ALA A 120 -1.51 8.37 18.59
C ALA A 120 -3.02 8.20 18.62
N ARG A 121 -3.77 9.33 18.68
CA ARG A 121 -5.23 9.35 18.79
C ARG A 121 -5.95 10.21 17.77
N ALA A 122 -5.23 11.00 16.98
CA ALA A 122 -5.79 11.86 15.95
C ALA A 122 -5.35 11.38 14.57
N LEU A 123 -6.31 11.06 13.69
CA LEU A 123 -6.07 10.59 12.35
C LEU A 123 -6.60 11.58 11.33
N GLY A 124 -5.73 12.01 10.41
CA GLY A 124 -6.08 12.82 9.25
C GLY A 124 -5.95 12.02 7.96
N ILE A 125 -6.89 12.18 7.03
CA ILE A 125 -6.78 11.60 5.70
C ILE A 125 -7.09 12.62 4.61
N ILE A 126 -6.20 12.76 3.64
CA ILE A 126 -6.38 13.58 2.44
C ILE A 126 -6.57 12.65 1.25
N GLY A 127 -7.76 12.72 0.65
CA GLY A 127 -8.23 11.86 -0.44
C GLY A 127 -9.51 11.14 -0.05
N THR A 128 -10.40 10.94 -1.04
CA THR A 128 -11.72 10.30 -0.87
C THR A 128 -11.96 9.21 -1.91
N GLY A 129 -10.87 8.70 -2.51
CA GLY A 129 -10.90 7.66 -3.53
C GLY A 129 -10.96 6.25 -2.96
N THR A 130 -10.86 5.27 -3.83
CA THR A 130 -10.88 3.83 -3.48
C THR A 130 -9.77 3.48 -2.49
N GLN A 131 -8.55 3.93 -2.74
CA GLN A 131 -7.43 3.68 -1.82
C GLN A 131 -7.65 4.33 -0.45
N ALA A 132 -8.20 5.55 -0.40
CA ALA A 132 -8.48 6.22 0.87
C ALA A 132 -9.38 5.39 1.79
N ARG A 133 -10.34 4.64 1.24
CA ARG A 133 -11.24 3.76 2.00
C ARG A 133 -10.51 2.61 2.67
N THR A 134 -9.66 1.93 1.92
CA THR A 134 -8.89 0.80 2.46
C THR A 134 -7.77 1.24 3.38
N GLN A 135 -7.14 2.38 3.10
CA GLN A 135 -6.13 2.98 3.95
C GLN A 135 -6.70 3.34 5.33
N LEU A 136 -7.82 4.05 5.34
CA LEU A 136 -8.48 4.45 6.58
C LEU A 136 -8.93 3.22 7.39
N ALA A 137 -9.55 2.24 6.73
CA ALA A 137 -9.98 1.01 7.39
C ALA A 137 -8.80 0.23 7.99
N ALA A 138 -7.70 0.12 7.25
CA ALA A 138 -6.51 -0.62 7.69
C ALA A 138 -5.81 0.05 8.87
N VAL A 139 -5.63 1.38 8.84
CA VAL A 139 -4.98 2.11 9.94
C VAL A 139 -5.85 2.13 11.19
N CYS A 140 -7.18 2.05 11.04
CA CYS A 140 -8.10 1.91 12.17
C CYS A 140 -8.18 0.48 12.72
N GLU A 141 -7.61 -0.52 12.04
CA GLU A 141 -7.61 -1.90 12.54
C GLU A 141 -6.72 -2.02 13.77
N GLY A 142 -7.29 -2.45 14.88
CA GLY A 142 -6.58 -2.60 16.15
C GLY A 142 -6.12 -1.30 16.82
N ARG A 143 -6.55 -0.12 16.32
CA ARG A 143 -6.27 1.19 16.94
C ARG A 143 -7.54 1.98 17.18
N GLU A 144 -7.54 2.72 18.27
CA GLU A 144 -8.63 3.63 18.61
C GLU A 144 -8.20 5.09 18.43
N PHE A 145 -9.03 5.83 17.68
CA PHE A 145 -8.82 7.25 17.45
C PHE A 145 -9.93 8.07 18.11
N ALA A 146 -9.54 9.13 18.81
CA ALA A 146 -10.48 10.10 19.38
C ALA A 146 -11.06 11.00 18.29
N THR A 147 -10.27 11.29 17.24
CA THR A 147 -10.71 12.09 16.09
C THR A 147 -10.23 11.49 14.79
N ILE A 148 -11.12 11.48 13.79
CA ILE A 148 -10.81 11.12 12.40
C ILE A 148 -11.33 12.23 11.51
N ARG A 149 -10.42 12.93 10.81
CA ARG A 149 -10.76 14.00 9.88
C ARG A 149 -10.38 13.62 8.46
N ALA A 150 -11.27 13.93 7.52
CA ALA A 150 -11.04 13.68 6.11
C ALA A 150 -11.14 14.97 5.29
N PHE A 151 -10.32 15.08 4.26
CA PHE A 151 -10.39 16.17 3.29
C PHE A 151 -10.35 15.64 1.86
N GLY A 152 -11.14 16.28 0.99
CA GLY A 152 -11.18 16.08 -0.46
C GLY A 152 -11.67 17.33 -1.14
N ARG A 153 -11.20 17.60 -2.36
CA ARG A 153 -11.52 18.84 -3.13
C ARG A 153 -13.01 18.98 -3.47
N ASP A 154 -13.67 17.85 -3.71
CA ASP A 154 -15.09 17.79 -4.04
C ASP A 154 -15.88 17.59 -2.73
N ARG A 155 -16.68 18.58 -2.37
CA ARG A 155 -17.45 18.62 -1.12
C ARG A 155 -18.45 17.48 -1.03
N ASN A 156 -19.17 17.18 -2.10
CA ASN A 156 -20.18 16.14 -2.11
C ASN A 156 -19.54 14.75 -1.95
N ARG A 157 -18.42 14.51 -2.64
CA ARG A 157 -17.64 13.27 -2.49
C ARG A 157 -17.07 13.13 -1.10
N LEU A 158 -16.62 14.21 -0.49
CA LEU A 158 -16.10 14.22 0.88
C LEU A 158 -17.19 13.84 1.89
N GLU A 159 -18.37 14.45 1.80
CA GLU A 159 -19.49 14.16 2.69
C GLU A 159 -19.97 12.71 2.55
N ASN A 160 -20.07 12.22 1.30
CA ASN A 160 -20.41 10.82 1.05
C ASN A 160 -19.36 9.86 1.62
N TYR A 161 -18.07 10.17 1.43
CA TYR A 161 -16.95 9.40 1.99
C TYR A 161 -17.02 9.36 3.52
N CYS A 162 -17.22 10.50 4.18
CA CYS A 162 -17.30 10.58 5.64
C CYS A 162 -18.48 9.76 6.17
N ARG A 163 -19.65 9.83 5.54
CA ARG A 163 -20.81 9.02 5.92
C ARG A 163 -20.52 7.53 5.76
N GLU A 164 -20.07 7.08 4.59
CA GLU A 164 -19.71 5.70 4.29
C GLU A 164 -18.69 5.14 5.30
N MET A 165 -17.64 5.91 5.55
CA MET A 165 -16.59 5.46 6.45
C MET A 165 -17.01 5.49 7.92
N THR A 166 -17.88 6.41 8.32
CA THR A 166 -18.49 6.41 9.66
C THR A 166 -19.30 5.12 9.90
N GLU A 167 -20.14 4.73 8.95
CA GLU A 167 -20.91 3.50 9.01
C GLU A 167 -20.01 2.26 9.06
N ARG A 168 -19.03 2.21 8.14
CA ARG A 168 -18.10 1.07 8.03
C ARG A 168 -17.25 0.88 9.28
N LEU A 169 -16.70 1.96 9.83
CA LEU A 169 -15.79 1.92 10.98
C LEU A 169 -16.55 1.93 12.32
N ARG A 170 -17.85 2.24 12.30
CA ARG A 170 -18.67 2.51 13.50
C ARG A 170 -18.04 3.58 14.41
N ARG A 171 -17.41 4.58 13.80
CA ARG A 171 -16.70 5.70 14.45
C ARG A 171 -16.87 6.94 13.59
N PRO A 172 -17.07 8.13 14.19
CA PRO A 172 -17.25 9.35 13.43
C PRO A 172 -16.03 9.67 12.56
N VAL A 173 -16.26 9.88 11.27
CA VAL A 173 -15.30 10.46 10.31
C VAL A 173 -15.86 11.79 9.89
N THR A 174 -15.16 12.89 10.23
CA THR A 174 -15.67 14.25 10.05
C THR A 174 -14.99 14.94 8.86
N PRO A 175 -15.74 15.67 8.02
CA PRO A 175 -15.15 16.44 6.95
C PRO A 175 -14.40 17.66 7.51
N ALA A 176 -13.17 17.88 7.04
CA ALA A 176 -12.40 19.09 7.31
C ALA A 176 -12.65 20.15 6.22
N ALA A 177 -12.48 21.42 6.55
CA ALA A 177 -12.64 22.51 5.60
C ALA A 177 -11.45 22.65 4.65
N SER A 178 -10.25 22.18 5.04
CA SER A 178 -9.03 22.27 4.25
C SER A 178 -8.07 21.11 4.51
N ALA A 179 -7.08 20.95 3.60
CA ALA A 179 -5.97 20.03 3.82
C ALA A 179 -5.16 20.44 5.07
N GLU A 180 -4.94 21.73 5.28
CA GLU A 180 -4.25 22.26 6.46
C GLU A 180 -4.96 21.85 7.76
N GLU A 181 -6.28 22.03 7.84
CA GLU A 181 -7.05 21.60 9.02
C GLU A 181 -6.94 20.10 9.27
N THR A 182 -6.87 19.31 8.20
CA THR A 182 -6.71 17.85 8.31
C THR A 182 -5.34 17.46 8.86
N VAL A 183 -4.28 18.17 8.46
CA VAL A 183 -2.89 17.91 8.88
C VAL A 183 -2.62 18.42 10.28
N ARG A 184 -3.11 19.64 10.61
CA ARG A 184 -2.87 20.24 11.92
C ARG A 184 -3.51 19.41 13.03
N GLY A 185 -2.66 18.98 13.96
CA GLY A 185 -3.08 18.16 15.09
C GLY A 185 -3.32 16.68 14.77
N ALA A 186 -2.97 16.20 13.58
CA ALA A 186 -2.98 14.78 13.27
C ALA A 186 -1.71 14.11 13.82
N ASP A 187 -1.89 13.03 14.59
CA ASP A 187 -0.80 12.15 15.00
C ASP A 187 -0.39 11.21 13.87
N ILE A 188 -1.39 10.79 13.09
CA ILE A 188 -1.21 9.97 11.89
C ILE A 188 -1.89 10.69 10.72
N LEU A 189 -1.16 10.86 9.63
CA LEU A 189 -1.65 11.45 8.39
C LEU A 189 -1.59 10.42 7.27
N ILE A 190 -2.66 10.29 6.50
CA ILE A 190 -2.71 9.49 5.28
C ILE A 190 -2.91 10.42 4.09
N THR A 191 -2.08 10.29 3.05
CA THR A 191 -2.35 10.90 1.75
C THR A 191 -2.61 9.83 0.71
N ALA A 192 -3.78 9.89 0.07
CA ALA A 192 -4.22 8.92 -0.93
C ALA A 192 -4.96 9.63 -2.08
N THR A 193 -4.26 10.53 -2.75
CA THR A 193 -4.82 11.39 -3.80
C THR A 193 -4.27 11.06 -5.19
N THR A 194 -4.89 11.64 -6.20
CA THR A 194 -4.36 11.66 -7.58
C THR A 194 -3.68 12.98 -7.92
N ALA A 195 -3.32 13.78 -6.90
CA ALA A 195 -2.76 15.10 -7.09
C ALA A 195 -1.45 15.06 -7.89
N MET A 196 -1.27 16.07 -8.74
CA MET A 196 -0.01 16.29 -9.46
C MET A 196 0.93 17.19 -8.65
N ASN A 197 0.36 18.06 -7.84
CA ASN A 197 1.06 19.03 -6.98
C ASN A 197 0.83 18.67 -5.52
N PRO A 198 1.73 19.11 -4.62
CA PRO A 198 1.63 18.82 -3.19
C PRO A 198 0.31 19.26 -2.57
N VAL A 199 -0.14 18.49 -1.60
CA VAL A 199 -1.34 18.76 -0.79
C VAL A 199 -1.02 18.84 0.70
N VAL A 200 0.25 18.60 1.09
CA VAL A 200 0.73 18.69 2.47
C VAL A 200 1.98 19.56 2.52
N SER A 201 1.93 20.64 3.32
CA SER A 201 3.10 21.45 3.65
C SER A 201 3.73 20.98 4.96
N GLY A 202 5.05 21.00 5.04
CA GLY A 202 5.79 20.68 6.25
C GLY A 202 5.47 21.62 7.41
N ALA A 203 5.14 22.88 7.13
CA ALA A 203 4.74 23.87 8.14
C ALA A 203 3.48 23.47 8.95
N TRP A 204 2.66 22.57 8.42
CA TRP A 204 1.44 22.09 9.10
C TRP A 204 1.68 20.88 10.01
N LEU A 205 2.80 20.18 9.83
CA LEU A 205 3.11 18.96 10.58
C LEU A 205 3.51 19.27 12.02
N ALA A 206 2.93 18.58 12.97
CA ALA A 206 3.34 18.62 14.36
C ALA A 206 4.52 17.67 14.63
N PRO A 207 5.37 17.94 15.65
CA PRO A 207 6.31 16.93 16.12
C PRO A 207 5.58 15.62 16.48
N GLY A 208 6.19 14.49 16.14
CA GLY A 208 5.64 13.18 16.42
C GLY A 208 4.65 12.64 15.38
N THR A 209 4.28 13.39 14.36
CA THR A 209 3.38 12.92 13.29
C THR A 209 4.00 11.73 12.53
N HIS A 210 3.19 10.72 12.24
CA HIS A 210 3.48 9.65 11.28
C HIS A 210 2.70 9.88 9.99
N ILE A 211 3.37 9.77 8.83
CA ILE A 211 2.77 10.02 7.53
C ILE A 211 2.80 8.72 6.71
N ASN A 212 1.64 8.30 6.20
CA ASN A 212 1.48 7.28 5.15
C ASN A 212 1.19 7.99 3.82
N ALA A 213 2.18 8.13 2.94
CA ALA A 213 2.06 8.78 1.64
C ALA A 213 1.91 7.74 0.52
N ILE A 214 0.68 7.58 0.00
CA ILE A 214 0.29 6.45 -0.84
C ILE A 214 -0.09 6.84 -2.28
N GLY A 215 -0.56 8.06 -2.49
CA GLY A 215 -1.23 8.42 -3.75
C GLY A 215 -0.28 8.64 -4.94
N ALA A 216 0.94 9.13 -4.71
CA ALA A 216 1.88 9.44 -5.78
C ALA A 216 2.74 8.20 -6.12
N ASN A 217 2.51 7.61 -7.30
CA ASN A 217 3.24 6.46 -7.83
C ASN A 217 3.79 6.70 -9.25
N PHE A 218 4.19 7.94 -9.52
CA PHE A 218 4.85 8.41 -10.73
C PHE A 218 5.85 9.49 -10.35
N ALA A 219 7.02 9.52 -10.97
CA ALA A 219 8.10 10.46 -10.66
C ALA A 219 7.69 11.94 -10.76
N GLN A 220 6.72 12.26 -11.65
CA GLN A 220 6.22 13.63 -11.83
C GLN A 220 5.06 14.03 -10.90
N LYS A 221 4.55 13.10 -10.07
CA LYS A 221 3.47 13.36 -9.11
C LYS A 221 4.02 13.42 -7.69
N ARG A 222 3.48 14.32 -6.88
CA ARG A 222 3.78 14.31 -5.45
C ARG A 222 2.60 14.81 -4.62
N GLU A 223 2.52 14.34 -3.40
CA GLU A 223 1.52 14.76 -2.41
C GLU A 223 2.12 15.63 -1.31
N LEU A 224 3.45 15.52 -1.08
CA LEU A 224 4.18 16.21 -0.03
C LEU A 224 5.04 17.33 -0.64
N GLU A 225 5.08 18.49 0.00
CA GLU A 225 6.11 19.50 -0.26
C GLU A 225 7.47 18.99 0.18
N THR A 226 8.53 19.57 -0.38
CA THR A 226 9.92 19.20 -0.04
C THR A 226 10.19 19.36 1.44
N ASP A 227 9.70 20.43 2.07
CA ASP A 227 9.85 20.70 3.50
C ASP A 227 9.14 19.63 4.37
N ALA A 228 8.04 19.04 3.91
CA ALA A 228 7.38 17.94 4.60
C ALA A 228 8.24 16.67 4.60
N VAL A 229 8.92 16.39 3.49
CA VAL A 229 9.89 15.29 3.38
C VAL A 229 11.13 15.59 4.24
N ASP A 230 11.65 16.81 4.21
CA ASP A 230 12.85 17.24 4.95
C ASP A 230 12.66 17.16 6.46
N ARG A 231 11.46 17.38 6.96
CA ARG A 231 11.13 17.26 8.39
C ARG A 231 11.00 15.81 8.87
N ALA A 232 10.91 14.84 7.97
CA ALA A 232 10.82 13.43 8.35
C ALA A 232 12.20 12.92 8.82
N ALA A 233 12.36 12.70 10.11
CA ALA A 233 13.57 12.15 10.68
C ALA A 233 13.83 10.68 10.28
N ILE A 234 12.78 9.98 9.89
CA ILE A 234 12.83 8.59 9.43
C ILE A 234 11.91 8.45 8.21
N ILE A 235 12.50 8.05 7.10
CA ILE A 235 11.79 7.76 5.86
C ILE A 235 11.92 6.28 5.56
N ALA A 236 10.79 5.61 5.43
CA ALA A 236 10.70 4.23 5.00
C ALA A 236 9.96 4.12 3.66
N VAL A 237 10.39 3.19 2.84
CA VAL A 237 9.75 2.83 1.57
C VAL A 237 9.48 1.32 1.54
N ASP A 238 8.64 0.88 0.63
CA ASP A 238 8.41 -0.53 0.36
C ASP A 238 9.61 -1.20 -0.33
N SER A 239 10.25 -0.49 -1.27
CA SER A 239 11.51 -0.87 -1.92
C SER A 239 12.25 0.38 -2.37
N ILE A 240 13.52 0.50 -2.04
CA ILE A 240 14.38 1.61 -2.48
C ILE A 240 14.50 1.60 -4.01
N GLN A 241 14.65 0.43 -4.61
CA GLN A 241 14.73 0.31 -6.06
C GLN A 241 13.46 0.79 -6.77
N GLN A 242 12.28 0.47 -6.23
CA GLN A 242 10.99 0.93 -6.76
C GLN A 242 10.82 2.45 -6.51
N ALA A 243 11.20 2.93 -5.34
CA ALA A 243 11.07 4.33 -4.98
C ALA A 243 11.92 5.26 -5.86
N ASN A 244 13.13 4.84 -6.22
CA ASN A 244 14.00 5.57 -7.15
C ASN A 244 13.41 5.73 -8.57
N ILE A 245 12.46 4.85 -8.95
CA ILE A 245 11.83 4.89 -10.28
C ILE A 245 10.58 5.77 -10.28
N GLU A 246 9.76 5.71 -9.22
CA GLU A 246 8.40 6.25 -9.29
C GLU A 246 7.92 7.01 -8.05
N SER A 247 8.74 7.15 -7.00
CA SER A 247 8.36 7.91 -5.81
C SER A 247 8.56 9.40 -6.01
N GLY A 248 7.62 10.07 -6.67
CA GLY A 248 7.76 11.48 -7.00
C GLY A 248 7.94 12.39 -5.77
N ASP A 249 7.38 12.05 -4.61
CA ASP A 249 7.62 12.77 -3.37
C ASP A 249 9.10 12.80 -2.98
N LEU A 250 9.80 11.66 -3.10
CA LEU A 250 11.21 11.55 -2.75
C LEU A 250 12.12 12.01 -3.88
N ILE A 251 11.82 11.63 -5.12
CA ILE A 251 12.61 12.00 -6.30
C ILE A 251 12.71 13.52 -6.42
N GLN A 252 11.59 14.24 -6.27
CA GLN A 252 11.57 15.70 -6.38
C GLN A 252 12.13 16.41 -5.15
N ALA A 253 12.09 15.77 -3.97
CA ALA A 253 12.68 16.33 -2.76
C ALA A 253 14.20 16.12 -2.70
N PHE A 254 14.70 15.00 -3.18
CA PHE A 254 16.11 14.62 -3.07
C PHE A 254 16.93 15.00 -4.31
N GLY A 255 16.32 14.98 -5.52
CA GLY A 255 17.08 15.11 -6.74
C GLY A 255 18.18 14.05 -6.82
N ASP A 256 19.41 14.52 -7.14
CA ASP A 256 20.61 13.67 -7.25
C ASP A 256 21.38 13.50 -5.91
N ASP A 257 20.78 13.87 -4.77
CA ASP A 257 21.42 13.75 -3.46
C ASP A 257 21.45 12.30 -2.97
N ASN A 258 22.50 11.60 -3.34
CA ASN A 258 22.74 10.20 -2.94
C ASN A 258 22.82 10.02 -1.42
N ALA A 259 23.30 11.02 -0.66
CA ALA A 259 23.41 10.92 0.80
C ALA A 259 22.04 10.83 1.45
N ARG A 260 21.04 11.54 0.92
CA ARG A 260 19.64 11.46 1.37
C ARG A 260 19.04 10.09 1.05
N TRP A 261 19.26 9.56 -0.16
CA TRP A 261 18.79 8.24 -0.55
C TRP A 261 19.37 7.11 0.32
N GLN A 262 20.63 7.21 0.75
CA GLN A 262 21.25 6.23 1.65
C GLN A 262 20.64 6.21 3.06
N GLN A 263 19.94 7.27 3.47
CA GLN A 263 19.23 7.32 4.75
C GLN A 263 17.84 6.68 4.70
N VAL A 264 17.28 6.51 3.50
CA VAL A 264 15.99 5.82 3.31
C VAL A 264 16.13 4.36 3.76
N ARG A 265 15.08 3.83 4.36
CA ARG A 265 15.00 2.45 4.85
C ARG A 265 13.95 1.69 4.08
N GLU A 266 14.12 0.40 3.95
CA GLU A 266 13.01 -0.45 3.53
C GLU A 266 12.15 -0.81 4.74
N LEU A 267 10.83 -0.83 4.57
CA LEU A 267 9.89 -1.15 5.66
C LEU A 267 10.17 -2.53 6.25
N CYS A 268 10.61 -3.49 5.42
CA CYS A 268 10.98 -4.84 5.87
C CYS A 268 12.12 -4.84 6.90
N GLU A 269 13.10 -3.92 6.77
CA GLU A 269 14.19 -3.80 7.75
C GLU A 269 13.70 -3.30 9.11
N ILE A 270 12.69 -2.40 9.10
CA ILE A 270 12.07 -1.88 10.31
C ILE A 270 11.22 -2.96 10.98
N VAL A 271 10.40 -3.68 10.20
CA VAL A 271 9.54 -4.76 10.69
C VAL A 271 10.37 -5.90 11.31
N ALA A 272 11.52 -6.20 10.74
CA ALA A 272 12.44 -7.21 11.26
C ALA A 272 13.36 -6.71 12.40
N GLY A 273 13.24 -5.43 12.81
CA GLY A 273 14.08 -4.84 13.86
C GLY A 273 15.55 -4.61 13.46
N LYS A 274 15.90 -4.75 12.17
CA LYS A 274 17.25 -4.50 11.65
C LYS A 274 17.59 -3.01 11.62
N ARG A 275 16.60 -2.16 11.42
CA ARG A 275 16.71 -0.70 11.52
C ARG A 275 15.55 -0.14 12.36
N PRO A 276 15.78 0.90 13.17
CA PRO A 276 14.74 1.43 14.04
C PRO A 276 13.66 2.17 13.24
N GLY A 277 12.39 2.00 13.62
CA GLY A 277 11.27 2.75 13.06
C GLY A 277 11.20 4.17 13.65
N ARG A 278 10.96 4.30 14.93
CA ARG A 278 10.92 5.57 15.68
C ARG A 278 11.85 5.48 16.90
N LYS A 279 12.58 6.57 17.19
CA LYS A 279 13.52 6.63 18.33
C LYS A 279 13.07 7.61 19.42
N SER A 280 12.30 8.63 19.07
CA SER A 280 11.74 9.57 20.04
C SER A 280 10.30 9.97 19.69
N PRO A 281 9.50 10.41 20.67
CA PRO A 281 8.12 10.83 20.45
C PRO A 281 7.99 12.01 19.47
N GLU A 282 8.97 12.90 19.41
CA GLU A 282 8.96 14.12 18.61
C GLU A 282 9.29 13.89 17.14
N GLN A 283 9.93 12.77 16.81
CA GLN A 283 10.31 12.47 15.42
C GLN A 283 9.09 12.41 14.52
N ILE A 284 9.13 13.12 13.40
CA ILE A 284 8.21 12.90 12.27
C ILE A 284 8.72 11.69 11.50
N THR A 285 7.84 10.76 11.18
CA THR A 285 8.17 9.56 10.40
C THR A 285 7.31 9.50 9.15
N LEU A 286 7.91 9.10 8.05
CA LEU A 286 7.27 9.00 6.73
C LEU A 286 7.38 7.56 6.22
N PHE A 287 6.25 6.94 5.90
CA PHE A 287 6.18 5.77 5.04
C PHE A 287 5.69 6.19 3.66
N LYS A 288 6.53 6.07 2.65
CA LYS A 288 6.18 6.31 1.26
C LYS A 288 6.03 4.99 0.53
N SER A 289 4.81 4.69 0.09
CA SER A 289 4.50 3.45 -0.61
C SER A 289 4.24 3.69 -2.11
N ASN A 290 4.81 2.83 -2.92
CA ASN A 290 4.54 2.69 -4.35
C ASN A 290 3.87 1.34 -4.67
N GLY A 291 3.88 0.42 -3.70
CA GLY A 291 3.36 -0.94 -3.80
C GLY A 291 4.31 -1.90 -4.50
N ILE A 292 4.56 -3.05 -3.90
CA ILE A 292 5.45 -4.09 -4.38
C ILE A 292 4.72 -5.42 -4.58
N ALA A 293 5.22 -6.24 -5.50
CA ALA A 293 4.58 -7.50 -5.87
C ALA A 293 4.57 -8.55 -4.75
N SER A 294 5.51 -8.51 -3.79
CA SER A 294 5.55 -9.46 -2.69
C SER A 294 4.30 -9.41 -1.81
N TRP A 295 3.69 -8.23 -1.65
CA TRP A 295 2.43 -8.10 -0.90
C TRP A 295 1.23 -8.64 -1.68
N ASP A 296 1.23 -8.45 -3.01
CA ASP A 296 0.21 -9.07 -3.87
C ASP A 296 0.36 -10.58 -3.86
N LEU A 297 1.60 -11.11 -3.90
CA LEU A 297 1.91 -12.53 -3.83
C LEU A 297 1.46 -13.13 -2.50
N ALA A 298 1.77 -12.50 -1.36
CA ALA A 298 1.39 -12.99 -0.04
C ALA A 298 -0.14 -13.04 0.15
N ALA A 299 -0.85 -11.99 -0.30
CA ALA A 299 -2.30 -11.95 -0.26
C ALA A 299 -2.93 -12.98 -1.20
N ALA A 300 -2.36 -13.17 -2.41
CA ALA A 300 -2.82 -14.15 -3.38
C ALA A 300 -2.64 -15.59 -2.88
N ALA A 301 -1.49 -15.90 -2.28
CA ALA A 301 -1.22 -17.20 -1.67
C ALA A 301 -2.23 -17.51 -0.56
N TYR A 302 -2.48 -16.57 0.33
CA TYR A 302 -3.48 -16.72 1.39
C TYR A 302 -4.89 -16.97 0.83
N VAL A 303 -5.31 -16.19 -0.16
CA VAL A 303 -6.62 -16.37 -0.82
C VAL A 303 -6.72 -17.74 -1.47
N PHE A 304 -5.66 -18.18 -2.18
CA PHE A 304 -5.61 -19.49 -2.79
C PHE A 304 -5.71 -20.64 -1.77
N GLU A 305 -4.94 -20.61 -0.70
CA GLU A 305 -4.98 -21.61 0.36
C GLU A 305 -6.35 -21.67 1.07
N CYS A 306 -6.99 -20.52 1.27
CA CYS A 306 -8.36 -20.46 1.79
C CYS A 306 -9.38 -21.02 0.81
N ALA A 307 -9.22 -20.76 -0.49
CA ALA A 307 -10.08 -21.27 -1.54
C ALA A 307 -9.99 -22.80 -1.67
N GLU A 308 -8.76 -23.34 -1.64
CA GLU A 308 -8.55 -24.81 -1.65
C GLU A 308 -9.28 -25.49 -0.47
N LYS A 309 -9.15 -24.95 0.74
CA LYS A 309 -9.81 -25.49 1.95
C LYS A 309 -11.34 -25.43 1.87
N LYS A 310 -11.89 -24.45 1.16
CA LYS A 310 -13.35 -24.25 1.01
C LYS A 310 -13.93 -24.82 -0.29
N GLY A 311 -13.08 -25.36 -1.17
CA GLY A 311 -13.50 -25.88 -2.49
C GLY A 311 -14.04 -24.80 -3.41
N LEU A 312 -13.51 -23.55 -3.30
CA LEU A 312 -13.89 -22.41 -4.14
C LEU A 312 -12.97 -22.29 -5.35
N GLY A 313 -13.46 -21.56 -6.37
CA GLY A 313 -12.76 -21.33 -7.62
C GLY A 313 -13.14 -22.30 -8.74
N SER A 314 -12.94 -21.84 -9.96
CA SER A 314 -13.22 -22.62 -11.18
C SER A 314 -11.92 -23.24 -11.70
N LYS A 315 -11.92 -24.53 -12.03
CA LYS A 315 -10.75 -25.20 -12.61
C LYS A 315 -10.49 -24.65 -14.03
N LEU A 316 -9.22 -24.37 -14.30
CA LEU A 316 -8.77 -23.95 -15.62
C LEU A 316 -8.09 -25.13 -16.32
N GLU A 317 -8.68 -25.59 -17.42
CA GLU A 317 -8.07 -26.62 -18.25
C GLU A 317 -7.05 -25.98 -19.19
N PHE A 318 -5.77 -26.23 -18.94
CA PHE A 318 -4.73 -26.01 -19.92
C PHE A 318 -4.48 -27.30 -20.69
N GLY A 319 -4.49 -27.25 -22.01
CA GLY A 319 -4.09 -28.34 -22.87
C GLY A 319 -2.61 -28.66 -22.73
N GLY A 320 -2.20 -29.08 -21.53
CA GLY A 320 -0.85 -29.52 -21.24
C GLY A 320 -0.68 -30.98 -21.58
N ARG A 321 0.36 -31.32 -22.34
CA ARG A 321 0.78 -32.71 -22.51
C ARG A 321 1.11 -33.28 -21.13
N ASN A 322 0.36 -34.29 -20.70
CA ASN A 322 0.84 -35.19 -19.64
C ASN A 322 2.18 -35.77 -20.14
N ARG A 323 3.27 -35.39 -19.52
CA ARG A 323 4.56 -36.09 -19.62
C ARG A 323 4.70 -37.01 -18.44
#